data_29f07c182d2c8a285a0beb86322cf348
#
_entry.id   29f07c182d2c8a285a0beb86322cf348
#
_cell.length_a   1.000
_cell.length_b   1.000
_cell.length_c   1.000
_cell.angle_alpha   90.00
_cell.angle_beta   90.00
_cell.angle_gamma   90.00
#
_symmetry.space_group_name_H-M   'P 1'
#
loop_
_entity.id
_entity.type
_entity.pdbx_description
1 polymer ?
#
loop_
_entity_poly.entity_id
_entity_poly.type
_entity_poly.pdbx_seq_one_letter_code
_entity_poly.pdbx_strand_id
1 'polypeptide(L)'
;KTVMVPVDKPDLEKALRPYSPEDCIVFNWCESLPGIEHSEGAVVRELERLGFTFTGSTAQALDLSINKPLVKQCLGEWDVPTPRWRVFPNLRNAHQWNIFPAIVKPAHEHCSLGLSPQSVVTNNEELKQQISALIRDWKQPALVEDFVDGREFHVALWGNGELEVLPAAEMDFAAISDMHQRLCDYDAKFTPDSELYNKIGTLLPA
;
A
#
# COMPACT_ATOMS: atom_id res chain seq x y z
N LYS A 1 21.29 15.13 19.17
CA LYS A 1 20.06 15.78 19.66
C LYS A 1 18.96 15.58 18.63
N THR A 2 17.80 15.07 19.03
CA THR A 2 16.62 14.93 18.16
C THR A 2 15.73 16.16 18.24
N VAL A 3 15.24 16.63 17.10
CA VAL A 3 14.28 17.76 17.00
C VAL A 3 13.11 17.30 16.15
N MET A 4 11.89 17.54 16.62
CA MET A 4 10.67 17.33 15.84
C MET A 4 10.40 18.58 15.01
N VAL A 5 10.25 18.40 13.70
CA VAL A 5 9.95 19.50 12.76
C VAL A 5 8.55 19.24 12.18
N PRO A 6 7.51 19.95 12.66
CA PRO A 6 6.18 19.83 12.08
C PRO A 6 6.14 20.46 10.69
N VAL A 7 5.46 19.80 9.75
CA VAL A 7 5.23 20.28 8.39
C VAL A 7 3.76 20.68 8.27
N ASP A 8 3.45 21.93 8.62
CA ASP A 8 2.08 22.45 8.64
C ASP A 8 1.62 23.06 7.31
N LYS A 9 2.55 23.21 6.38
CA LYS A 9 2.33 23.79 5.03
C LYS A 9 3.08 22.98 3.99
N PRO A 10 2.64 22.97 2.73
CA PRO A 10 3.32 22.23 1.66
C PRO A 10 4.62 22.91 1.20
N ASP A 11 5.43 23.40 2.14
CA ASP A 11 6.70 24.10 1.94
C ASP A 11 7.75 23.50 2.87
N LEU A 12 8.24 22.34 2.45
CA LEU A 12 9.22 21.56 3.22
C LEU A 12 10.56 22.28 3.30
N GLU A 13 10.96 22.99 2.24
CA GLU A 13 12.20 23.80 2.23
C GLU A 13 12.19 24.83 3.37
N LYS A 14 11.07 25.52 3.54
CA LYS A 14 10.94 26.49 4.62
C LYS A 14 11.00 25.84 6.00
N ALA A 15 10.38 24.66 6.17
CA ALA A 15 10.42 23.94 7.44
C ALA A 15 11.83 23.48 7.80
N LEU A 16 12.63 23.08 6.81
CA LEU A 16 13.98 22.56 6.98
C LEU A 16 15.07 23.64 6.93
N ARG A 17 14.74 24.87 6.55
CA ARG A 17 15.71 25.99 6.39
C ARG A 17 16.65 26.22 7.59
N PRO A 18 16.24 25.99 8.86
CA PRO A 18 17.14 26.14 10.02
C PRO A 18 18.21 25.06 10.15
N TYR A 19 18.17 24.01 9.34
CA TYR A 19 19.01 22.84 9.48
C TYR A 19 19.94 22.69 8.27
N SER A 20 21.20 22.26 8.54
CA SER A 20 22.17 21.96 7.49
C SER A 20 22.09 20.47 7.12
N PRO A 21 22.05 20.11 5.84
CA PRO A 21 22.11 18.72 5.40
C PRO A 21 23.44 18.03 5.74
N GLU A 22 24.51 18.80 5.96
CA GLU A 22 25.81 18.26 6.38
C GLU A 22 25.82 17.80 7.84
N ASP A 23 24.97 18.42 8.69
CA ASP A 23 24.96 18.21 10.13
C ASP A 23 23.76 17.36 10.61
N CYS A 24 22.81 17.09 9.72
CA CYS A 24 21.54 16.48 10.09
C CYS A 24 21.18 15.28 9.20
N ILE A 25 20.62 14.26 9.82
CA ILE A 25 19.90 13.17 9.14
C ILE A 25 18.43 13.36 9.42
N VAL A 26 17.60 13.29 8.40
CA VAL A 26 16.14 13.37 8.53
C VAL A 26 15.56 11.98 8.76
N PHE A 27 15.01 11.74 9.96
CA PHE A 27 14.11 10.62 10.16
C PHE A 27 12.76 11.00 9.53
N ASN A 28 12.56 10.58 8.28
CA ASN A 28 11.40 10.98 7.50
C ASN A 28 10.14 10.24 7.96
N TRP A 29 9.22 10.98 8.55
CA TRP A 29 7.89 10.52 8.95
C TRP A 29 6.80 11.38 8.30
N CYS A 30 7.13 12.12 7.25
CA CYS A 30 6.19 12.92 6.51
C CYS A 30 5.61 12.09 5.35
N GLU A 31 4.46 11.48 5.58
CA GLU A 31 3.78 10.63 4.58
C GLU A 31 3.10 11.46 3.49
N SER A 32 2.73 12.73 3.79
CA SER A 32 2.14 13.61 2.80
C SER A 32 2.34 15.07 3.16
N LEU A 33 2.36 15.94 2.17
CA LEU A 33 2.32 17.38 2.37
C LEU A 33 0.89 17.85 2.66
N PRO A 34 0.70 18.80 3.56
CA PRO A 34 -0.63 19.30 3.93
C PRO A 34 -1.43 19.76 2.70
N GLY A 35 -2.61 19.16 2.51
CA GLY A 35 -3.52 19.47 1.39
C GLY A 35 -3.11 18.90 0.03
N ILE A 36 -2.07 18.04 -0.04
CA ILE A 36 -1.63 17.38 -1.27
C ILE A 36 -1.62 15.87 -1.00
N GLU A 37 -2.64 15.19 -1.47
CA GLU A 37 -2.74 13.72 -1.38
C GLU A 37 -1.64 13.06 -2.23
N HIS A 38 -1.19 11.86 -1.82
CA HIS A 38 -0.19 11.05 -2.53
C HIS A 38 1.12 11.83 -2.82
N SER A 39 1.57 12.62 -1.87
CA SER A 39 2.76 13.46 -2.01
C SER A 39 4.02 12.91 -1.35
N GLU A 40 4.04 11.63 -0.97
CA GLU A 40 5.18 10.94 -0.35
C GLU A 40 6.44 11.08 -1.22
N GLY A 41 6.30 10.80 -2.53
CA GLY A 41 7.39 10.98 -3.48
C GLY A 41 7.84 12.44 -3.63
N ALA A 42 6.92 13.40 -3.50
CA ALA A 42 7.26 14.82 -3.54
C ALA A 42 8.05 15.26 -2.29
N VAL A 43 7.68 14.74 -1.11
CA VAL A 43 8.45 14.96 0.13
C VAL A 43 9.89 14.51 -0.05
N VAL A 44 10.08 13.29 -0.55
CA VAL A 44 11.43 12.72 -0.71
C VAL A 44 12.22 13.41 -1.80
N ARG A 45 11.61 13.77 -2.95
CA ARG A 45 12.28 14.59 -3.98
C ARG A 45 12.78 15.91 -3.43
N GLU A 46 12.04 16.51 -2.54
CA GLU A 46 12.46 17.77 -1.91
C GLU A 46 13.62 17.55 -0.93
N LEU A 47 13.61 16.47 -0.14
CA LEU A 47 14.75 16.10 0.71
C LEU A 47 16.01 15.82 -0.11
N GLU A 48 15.88 15.09 -1.23
CA GLU A 48 16.96 14.82 -2.19
C GLU A 48 17.50 16.13 -2.78
N ARG A 49 16.61 17.03 -3.24
CA ARG A 49 16.96 18.34 -3.80
C ARG A 49 17.73 19.21 -2.80
N LEU A 50 17.33 19.17 -1.54
CA LEU A 50 17.96 19.93 -0.47
C LEU A 50 19.26 19.29 0.05
N GLY A 51 19.59 18.08 -0.43
CA GLY A 51 20.82 17.35 -0.09
C GLY A 51 20.81 16.66 1.27
N PHE A 52 19.63 16.48 1.89
CA PHE A 52 19.54 15.78 3.16
C PHE A 52 19.73 14.27 2.99
N THR A 53 20.47 13.65 3.91
CA THR A 53 20.39 12.22 4.16
C THR A 53 19.11 11.94 4.96
N PHE A 54 18.31 10.97 4.53
CA PHE A 54 17.02 10.66 5.13
C PHE A 54 16.77 9.15 5.22
N THR A 55 15.82 8.76 6.08
CA THR A 55 15.34 7.37 6.18
C THR A 55 14.18 7.13 5.22
N GLY A 56 14.13 5.93 4.62
CA GLY A 56 13.06 5.51 3.72
C GLY A 56 13.54 5.29 2.29
N SER A 57 12.59 5.06 1.40
CA SER A 57 12.84 4.76 -0.01
C SER A 57 13.06 6.05 -0.84
N THR A 58 13.60 5.89 -2.04
CA THR A 58 13.70 6.98 -3.02
C THR A 58 12.32 7.47 -3.47
N ALA A 59 12.25 8.69 -3.98
CA ALA A 59 11.01 9.24 -4.53
C ALA A 59 10.42 8.36 -5.65
N GLN A 60 11.28 7.79 -6.51
CA GLN A 60 10.85 6.88 -7.57
C GLN A 60 10.20 5.61 -7.02
N ALA A 61 10.77 5.02 -5.96
CA ALA A 61 10.20 3.84 -5.33
C ALA A 61 8.84 4.12 -4.67
N LEU A 62 8.70 5.30 -4.04
CA LEU A 62 7.43 5.72 -3.45
C LEU A 62 6.35 5.96 -4.50
N ASP A 63 6.66 6.68 -5.59
CA ASP A 63 5.72 6.88 -6.70
C ASP A 63 5.29 5.56 -7.34
N LEU A 64 6.20 4.58 -7.45
CA LEU A 64 5.88 3.25 -7.93
C LEU A 64 4.95 2.52 -6.96
N SER A 65 5.22 2.57 -5.66
CA SER A 65 4.54 1.78 -4.64
C SER A 65 3.03 2.04 -4.56
N ILE A 66 2.60 3.28 -4.81
CA ILE A 66 1.18 3.66 -4.84
C ILE A 66 0.47 3.24 -6.13
N ASN A 67 1.21 2.94 -7.21
CA ASN A 67 0.66 2.58 -8.52
C ASN A 67 0.65 1.06 -8.72
N LYS A 68 -0.37 0.39 -8.17
CA LYS A 68 -0.47 -1.08 -8.24
C LYS A 68 -0.40 -1.64 -9.67
N PRO A 69 -1.09 -1.05 -10.70
CA PRO A 69 -0.95 -1.51 -12.07
C PRO A 69 0.49 -1.47 -12.59
N LEU A 70 1.22 -0.40 -12.29
CA LEU A 70 2.62 -0.27 -12.69
C LEU A 70 3.52 -1.27 -11.95
N VAL A 71 3.29 -1.49 -10.65
CA VAL A 71 3.97 -2.56 -9.89
C VAL A 71 3.76 -3.92 -10.54
N LYS A 72 2.51 -4.24 -10.94
CA LYS A 72 2.19 -5.50 -11.63
C LYS A 72 2.91 -5.64 -12.97
N GLN A 73 3.05 -4.56 -13.73
CA GLN A 73 3.82 -4.54 -14.97
C GLN A 73 5.31 -4.80 -14.70
N CYS A 74 5.90 -4.08 -13.75
CA CYS A 74 7.30 -4.29 -13.35
C CYS A 74 7.56 -5.73 -12.90
N LEU A 75 6.69 -6.32 -12.09
CA LEU A 75 6.80 -7.72 -11.67
C LEU A 75 6.81 -8.66 -12.89
N GLY A 76 5.94 -8.42 -13.88
CA GLY A 76 5.90 -9.20 -15.12
C GLY A 76 7.17 -9.06 -15.96
N GLU A 77 7.78 -7.87 -16.02
CA GLU A 77 9.04 -7.63 -16.73
C GLU A 77 10.23 -8.38 -16.11
N TRP A 78 10.15 -8.68 -14.83
CA TRP A 78 11.15 -9.43 -14.06
C TRP A 78 10.76 -10.90 -13.84
N ASP A 79 9.75 -11.41 -14.57
CA ASP A 79 9.23 -12.78 -14.42
C ASP A 79 8.86 -13.15 -12.96
N VAL A 80 8.49 -12.16 -12.15
CA VAL A 80 8.00 -12.40 -10.78
C VAL A 80 6.52 -12.75 -10.82
N PRO A 81 6.11 -13.92 -10.35
CA PRO A 81 4.71 -14.33 -10.37
C PRO A 81 3.82 -13.36 -9.59
N THR A 82 2.69 -13.01 -10.19
CA THR A 82 1.65 -12.18 -9.56
C THR A 82 0.28 -12.69 -9.96
N PRO A 83 -0.77 -12.61 -9.12
CA PRO A 83 -2.13 -12.97 -9.49
C PRO A 83 -2.56 -12.30 -10.79
N ARG A 84 -3.40 -12.96 -11.60
CA ARG A 84 -4.00 -12.33 -12.78
C ARG A 84 -4.73 -11.08 -12.37
N TRP A 85 -4.66 -10.05 -13.19
CA TRP A 85 -5.24 -8.76 -12.84
C TRP A 85 -5.75 -7.99 -14.05
N ARG A 86 -6.66 -7.06 -13.78
CA ARG A 86 -7.17 -6.10 -14.76
C ARG A 86 -7.61 -4.81 -14.07
N VAL A 87 -7.41 -3.68 -14.77
CA VAL A 87 -7.88 -2.36 -14.32
C VAL A 87 -9.22 -2.04 -14.95
N PHE A 88 -10.16 -1.60 -14.14
CA PHE A 88 -11.51 -1.18 -14.55
C PHE A 88 -11.72 0.31 -14.21
N PRO A 89 -11.59 1.22 -15.20
CA PRO A 89 -11.89 2.63 -15.00
C PRO A 89 -13.40 2.91 -14.91
N ASN A 90 -14.23 1.94 -15.29
CA ASN A 90 -15.70 1.97 -15.22
C ASN A 90 -16.27 0.55 -15.36
N LEU A 91 -17.59 0.41 -15.25
CA LEU A 91 -18.27 -0.88 -15.33
C LEU A 91 -18.41 -1.46 -16.73
N ARG A 92 -18.10 -0.71 -17.80
CA ARG A 92 -18.40 -1.10 -19.18
C ARG A 92 -17.90 -2.49 -19.55
N ASN A 93 -16.72 -2.85 -19.08
CA ASN A 93 -16.05 -4.12 -19.38
C ASN A 93 -15.98 -5.07 -18.16
N ALA A 94 -16.70 -4.81 -17.09
CA ALA A 94 -16.66 -5.65 -15.88
C ALA A 94 -17.05 -7.12 -16.16
N HIS A 95 -17.92 -7.37 -17.16
CA HIS A 95 -18.30 -8.71 -17.62
C HIS A 95 -17.14 -9.54 -18.19
N GLN A 96 -16.01 -8.92 -18.50
CA GLN A 96 -14.81 -9.62 -19.01
C GLN A 96 -14.00 -10.28 -17.89
N TRP A 97 -14.32 -10.02 -16.63
CA TRP A 97 -13.78 -10.76 -15.51
C TRP A 97 -14.78 -11.85 -15.09
N ASN A 98 -14.34 -13.09 -15.13
CA ASN A 98 -15.19 -14.26 -14.88
C ASN A 98 -14.50 -15.31 -13.99
N ILE A 99 -13.50 -14.92 -13.24
CA ILE A 99 -12.71 -15.80 -12.39
C ILE A 99 -12.91 -15.35 -10.95
N PHE A 100 -13.32 -16.28 -10.11
CA PHE A 100 -13.65 -16.06 -8.71
C PHE A 100 -13.06 -17.16 -7.82
N PRO A 101 -12.75 -16.86 -6.55
CA PRO A 101 -12.87 -15.55 -5.92
C PRO A 101 -11.89 -14.52 -6.50
N ALA A 102 -12.27 -13.25 -6.42
CA ALA A 102 -11.42 -12.13 -6.85
C ALA A 102 -11.38 -11.06 -5.76
N ILE A 103 -10.38 -10.18 -5.81
CA ILE A 103 -10.29 -9.03 -4.92
C ILE A 103 -10.29 -7.74 -5.72
N VAL A 104 -11.07 -6.76 -5.26
CA VAL A 104 -11.23 -5.43 -5.88
C VAL A 104 -10.57 -4.39 -4.98
N LYS A 105 -9.58 -3.68 -5.51
CA LYS A 105 -8.76 -2.70 -4.78
C LYS A 105 -8.72 -1.36 -5.49
N PRO A 106 -8.54 -0.24 -4.79
CA PRO A 106 -8.14 1.01 -5.43
C PRO A 106 -6.80 0.83 -6.17
N ALA A 107 -6.71 1.35 -7.40
CA ALA A 107 -5.52 1.19 -8.23
C ALA A 107 -4.31 1.98 -7.68
N HIS A 108 -4.56 3.09 -6.98
CA HIS A 108 -3.55 4.07 -6.58
C HIS A 108 -3.59 4.39 -5.07
N GLU A 109 -3.73 3.38 -4.23
CA GLU A 109 -3.69 3.51 -2.78
C GLU A 109 -2.67 2.56 -2.16
N HIS A 110 -2.27 2.82 -0.92
CA HIS A 110 -1.45 1.95 -0.10
C HIS A 110 -2.09 1.73 1.29
N CYS A 111 -1.39 1.05 2.21
CA CYS A 111 -1.80 0.85 3.61
C CYS A 111 -3.21 0.27 3.79
N SER A 112 -3.66 -0.60 2.89
CA SER A 112 -5.00 -1.21 2.91
C SER A 112 -6.16 -0.20 2.82
N LEU A 113 -5.91 1.05 2.44
CA LEU A 113 -6.96 2.03 2.19
C LEU A 113 -7.91 1.53 1.10
N GLY A 114 -9.19 1.61 1.37
CA GLY A 114 -10.25 1.12 0.47
C GLY A 114 -10.41 -0.40 0.42
N LEU A 115 -9.74 -1.14 1.32
CA LEU A 115 -9.95 -2.57 1.51
C LEU A 115 -10.87 -2.84 2.70
N SER A 116 -11.79 -3.76 2.50
CA SER A 116 -12.74 -4.27 3.50
C SER A 116 -13.12 -5.71 3.14
N PRO A 117 -13.85 -6.43 3.98
CA PRO A 117 -14.35 -7.76 3.62
C PRO A 117 -15.13 -7.80 2.30
N GLN A 118 -15.82 -6.73 1.93
CA GLN A 118 -16.53 -6.60 0.65
C GLN A 118 -15.59 -6.50 -0.55
N SER A 119 -14.30 -6.25 -0.34
CA SER A 119 -13.32 -6.24 -1.42
C SER A 119 -13.09 -7.62 -2.03
N VAL A 120 -13.32 -8.70 -1.28
CA VAL A 120 -13.32 -10.07 -1.80
C VAL A 120 -14.69 -10.37 -2.37
N VAL A 121 -14.73 -10.75 -3.64
CA VAL A 121 -15.96 -11.00 -4.40
C VAL A 121 -15.98 -12.40 -4.97
N THR A 122 -17.15 -13.04 -4.98
CA THR A 122 -17.32 -14.45 -5.37
C THR A 122 -18.18 -14.64 -6.63
N ASN A 123 -18.75 -13.55 -7.15
CA ASN A 123 -19.59 -13.58 -8.34
C ASN A 123 -19.61 -12.22 -9.05
N ASN A 124 -20.20 -12.21 -10.27
CA ASN A 124 -20.24 -11.00 -11.11
C ASN A 124 -21.06 -9.86 -10.52
N GLU A 125 -22.07 -10.15 -9.70
CA GLU A 125 -22.90 -9.10 -9.10
C GLU A 125 -22.13 -8.36 -8.03
N GLU A 126 -21.49 -9.07 -7.11
CA GLU A 126 -20.59 -8.50 -6.10
C GLU A 126 -19.45 -7.71 -6.75
N LEU A 127 -18.85 -8.26 -7.83
CA LEU A 127 -17.80 -7.59 -8.59
C LEU A 127 -18.24 -6.22 -9.10
N LYS A 128 -19.41 -6.13 -9.76
CA LYS A 128 -19.93 -4.88 -10.29
C LYS A 128 -20.26 -3.89 -9.17
N GLN A 129 -20.85 -4.36 -8.09
CA GLN A 129 -21.19 -3.53 -6.93
C GLN A 129 -19.90 -2.94 -6.32
N GLN A 130 -18.88 -3.76 -6.11
CA GLN A 130 -17.63 -3.32 -5.51
C GLN A 130 -16.83 -2.38 -6.43
N ILE A 131 -16.72 -2.67 -7.74
CA ILE A 131 -16.10 -1.74 -8.71
C ILE A 131 -16.82 -0.39 -8.71
N SER A 132 -18.17 -0.42 -8.70
CA SER A 132 -18.98 0.81 -8.71
C SER A 132 -18.78 1.63 -7.44
N ALA A 133 -18.81 0.99 -6.28
CA ALA A 133 -18.59 1.61 -4.98
C ALA A 133 -17.20 2.26 -4.93
N LEU A 134 -16.17 1.53 -5.32
CA LEU A 134 -14.80 2.01 -5.30
C LEU A 134 -14.60 3.23 -6.21
N ILE A 135 -15.07 3.17 -7.46
CA ILE A 135 -14.95 4.30 -8.40
C ILE A 135 -15.72 5.53 -7.89
N ARG A 136 -16.90 5.32 -7.28
CA ARG A 136 -17.69 6.41 -6.72
C ARG A 136 -17.00 7.07 -5.54
N ASP A 137 -16.46 6.28 -4.61
CA ASP A 137 -15.99 6.76 -3.32
C ASP A 137 -14.54 7.23 -3.38
N TRP A 138 -13.70 6.54 -4.15
CA TRP A 138 -12.26 6.81 -4.28
C TRP A 138 -11.88 7.61 -5.53
N LYS A 139 -12.81 7.86 -6.46
CA LYS A 139 -12.59 8.65 -7.69
C LYS A 139 -11.42 8.16 -8.55
N GLN A 140 -11.10 6.88 -8.47
CA GLN A 140 -10.00 6.25 -9.20
C GLN A 140 -10.42 4.90 -9.78
N PRO A 141 -9.63 4.32 -10.72
CA PRO A 141 -9.91 2.99 -11.27
C PRO A 141 -9.86 1.91 -10.19
N ALA A 142 -10.63 0.84 -10.40
CA ALA A 142 -10.55 -0.38 -9.64
C ALA A 142 -9.52 -1.34 -10.27
N LEU A 143 -8.60 -1.86 -9.47
CA LEU A 143 -7.80 -3.02 -9.81
C LEU A 143 -8.54 -4.26 -9.31
N VAL A 144 -8.81 -5.20 -10.21
CA VAL A 144 -9.35 -6.53 -9.90
C VAL A 144 -8.27 -7.56 -10.13
N GLU A 145 -8.09 -8.46 -9.18
CA GLU A 145 -7.13 -9.56 -9.30
C GLU A 145 -7.68 -10.85 -8.69
N ASP A 146 -7.11 -12.01 -9.08
CA ASP A 146 -7.44 -13.27 -8.43
C ASP A 146 -7.21 -13.14 -6.92
N PHE A 147 -8.19 -13.53 -6.11
CA PHE A 147 -7.99 -13.65 -4.67
C PHE A 147 -7.37 -15.03 -4.38
N VAL A 148 -6.23 -15.01 -3.73
CA VAL A 148 -5.53 -16.22 -3.30
C VAL A 148 -5.90 -16.48 -1.84
N ASP A 149 -6.80 -17.45 -1.61
CA ASP A 149 -7.11 -17.94 -0.24
C ASP A 149 -5.99 -18.87 0.23
N GLY A 150 -4.89 -18.28 0.70
CA GLY A 150 -3.67 -19.00 1.06
C GLY A 150 -2.93 -18.32 2.23
N ARG A 151 -1.70 -18.75 2.44
CA ARG A 151 -0.81 -18.13 3.43
C ARG A 151 -0.32 -16.78 2.94
N GLU A 152 -0.32 -15.77 3.81
CA GLU A 152 0.19 -14.42 3.53
C GLU A 152 1.50 -14.20 4.29
N PHE A 153 2.54 -13.82 3.56
CA PHE A 153 3.86 -13.55 4.11
C PHE A 153 4.29 -12.12 3.88
N HIS A 154 4.86 -11.52 4.91
CA HIS A 154 5.56 -10.24 4.83
C HIS A 154 7.05 -10.50 4.91
N VAL A 155 7.79 -10.06 3.89
CA VAL A 155 9.24 -10.20 3.82
C VAL A 155 9.84 -8.80 3.79
N ALA A 156 10.57 -8.45 4.84
CA ALA A 156 11.26 -7.17 4.92
C ALA A 156 12.66 -7.27 4.32
N LEU A 157 13.10 -6.21 3.67
CA LEU A 157 14.43 -6.04 3.14
C LEU A 157 15.14 -4.93 3.90
N TRP A 158 16.40 -5.18 4.24
CA TRP A 158 17.27 -4.24 4.92
C TRP A 158 18.52 -3.97 4.09
N GLY A 159 18.99 -2.73 4.07
CA GLY A 159 20.26 -2.38 3.43
C GLY A 159 20.18 -1.14 2.55
N ASN A 160 21.36 -0.72 2.08
CA ASN A 160 21.52 0.38 1.14
C ASN A 160 22.63 -0.02 0.15
N GLY A 161 22.22 -0.50 -1.03
CA GLY A 161 23.10 -1.12 -2.04
C GLY A 161 23.06 -2.65 -1.97
N GLU A 162 23.73 -3.26 -1.00
CA GLU A 162 23.56 -4.69 -0.72
C GLU A 162 22.34 -4.88 0.20
N LEU A 163 21.45 -5.80 -0.19
CA LEU A 163 20.21 -6.05 0.52
C LEU A 163 20.29 -7.35 1.32
N GLU A 164 19.88 -7.29 2.57
CA GLU A 164 19.65 -8.44 3.43
C GLU A 164 18.15 -8.74 3.49
N VAL A 165 17.78 -9.99 3.28
CA VAL A 165 16.40 -10.46 3.43
C VAL A 165 16.19 -10.87 4.88
N LEU A 166 15.29 -10.20 5.59
CA LEU A 166 14.94 -10.52 6.96
C LEU A 166 14.01 -11.74 7.01
N PRO A 167 13.93 -12.43 8.18
CA PRO A 167 13.03 -13.55 8.35
C PRO A 167 11.58 -13.18 7.98
N ALA A 168 10.93 -14.06 7.25
CA ALA A 168 9.53 -13.84 6.86
C ALA A 168 8.61 -13.86 8.08
N ALA A 169 7.61 -13.00 8.06
CA ALA A 169 6.49 -12.99 8.99
C ALA A 169 5.25 -13.52 8.28
N GLU A 170 4.56 -14.50 8.88
CA GLU A 170 3.29 -15.00 8.36
C GLU A 170 2.12 -14.37 9.10
N MET A 171 1.10 -13.95 8.36
CA MET A 171 -0.15 -13.49 8.95
C MET A 171 -1.01 -14.71 9.31
N ASP A 172 -1.35 -14.83 10.58
CA ASP A 172 -2.11 -15.98 11.08
C ASP A 172 -3.62 -15.74 10.93
N PHE A 173 -4.22 -16.37 9.95
CA PHE A 173 -5.67 -16.37 9.71
C PHE A 173 -6.37 -17.60 10.29
N ALA A 174 -5.74 -18.40 11.15
CA ALA A 174 -6.32 -19.66 11.66
C ALA A 174 -7.65 -19.44 12.41
N ALA A 175 -7.82 -18.29 13.07
CA ALA A 175 -9.05 -17.93 13.78
C ALA A 175 -10.16 -17.39 12.84
N ILE A 176 -9.89 -17.24 11.54
CA ILE A 176 -10.80 -16.64 10.56
C ILE A 176 -11.33 -17.73 9.63
N SER A 177 -12.61 -18.07 9.76
CA SER A 177 -13.27 -19.06 8.91
C SER A 177 -13.84 -18.48 7.62
N ASP A 178 -14.27 -17.22 7.64
CA ASP A 178 -14.85 -16.55 6.48
C ASP A 178 -13.72 -16.04 5.56
N MET A 179 -13.73 -16.51 4.32
CA MET A 179 -12.77 -16.13 3.28
C MET A 179 -12.73 -14.60 3.05
N HIS A 180 -13.87 -13.91 3.13
CA HIS A 180 -13.94 -12.45 2.96
C HIS A 180 -13.18 -11.68 4.03
N GLN A 181 -12.99 -12.29 5.20
CA GLN A 181 -12.26 -11.71 6.34
C GLN A 181 -10.79 -12.15 6.41
N ARG A 182 -10.34 -13.06 5.54
CA ARG A 182 -8.92 -13.46 5.44
C ARG A 182 -8.13 -12.43 4.65
N LEU A 183 -8.09 -11.23 5.18
CA LEU A 183 -7.50 -10.06 4.54
C LEU A 183 -6.96 -9.12 5.62
N CYS A 184 -5.71 -8.73 5.51
CA CYS A 184 -5.16 -7.64 6.28
C CYS A 184 -5.69 -6.29 5.76
N ASP A 185 -6.96 -6.02 6.01
CA ASP A 185 -7.61 -4.76 5.64
C ASP A 185 -7.19 -3.60 6.56
N TYR A 186 -7.81 -2.45 6.40
CA TYR A 186 -7.50 -1.26 7.19
C TYR A 186 -7.79 -1.49 8.68
N ASP A 187 -8.93 -2.10 8.99
CA ASP A 187 -9.35 -2.34 10.37
C ASP A 187 -8.46 -3.37 11.08
N ALA A 188 -8.01 -4.39 10.36
CA ALA A 188 -7.06 -5.37 10.88
C ALA A 188 -5.69 -4.76 11.26
N LYS A 189 -5.32 -3.62 10.65
CA LYS A 189 -4.02 -2.99 10.88
C LYS A 189 -4.07 -1.81 11.84
N PHE A 190 -5.13 -1.02 11.78
CA PHE A 190 -5.14 0.33 12.37
C PHE A 190 -6.30 0.59 13.35
N THR A 191 -7.22 -0.37 13.53
CA THR A 191 -8.37 -0.21 14.42
C THR A 191 -8.27 -1.19 15.60
N PRO A 192 -7.61 -0.83 16.72
CA PRO A 192 -7.32 -1.74 17.83
C PRO A 192 -8.56 -2.40 18.45
N ASP A 193 -9.73 -1.76 18.36
CA ASP A 193 -11.00 -2.28 18.88
C ASP A 193 -11.75 -3.16 17.86
N SER A 194 -11.22 -3.33 16.64
CA SER A 194 -11.86 -4.19 15.65
C SER A 194 -11.65 -5.68 15.97
N GLU A 195 -12.62 -6.49 15.57
CA GLU A 195 -12.54 -7.94 15.73
C GLU A 195 -11.34 -8.53 14.97
N LEU A 196 -11.07 -8.03 13.76
CA LEU A 196 -9.98 -8.52 12.90
C LEU A 196 -8.61 -8.17 13.47
N TYR A 197 -8.42 -6.96 14.02
CA TYR A 197 -7.18 -6.57 14.68
C TYR A 197 -6.79 -7.53 15.81
N ASN A 198 -7.78 -8.00 16.56
CA ASN A 198 -7.55 -8.89 17.69
C ASN A 198 -7.46 -10.38 17.31
N LYS A 199 -7.94 -10.77 16.11
CA LYS A 199 -7.95 -12.15 15.63
C LYS A 199 -6.79 -12.52 14.72
N ILE A 200 -6.28 -11.54 13.94
CA ILE A 200 -5.18 -11.79 13.01
C ILE A 200 -3.87 -11.62 13.75
N GLY A 201 -3.19 -12.72 13.99
CA GLY A 201 -1.87 -12.74 14.62
C GLY A 201 -0.73 -12.66 13.61
N THR A 202 0.50 -12.66 14.13
CA THR A 202 1.73 -12.74 13.33
C THR A 202 2.60 -13.86 13.86
N LEU A 203 3.01 -14.77 12.99
CA LEU A 203 3.95 -15.84 13.30
C LEU A 203 5.35 -15.43 12.86
N LEU A 204 6.34 -15.53 13.77
CA LEU A 204 7.75 -15.17 13.55
C LEU A 204 8.67 -16.23 14.16
N PRO A 205 9.66 -16.76 13.43
CA PRO A 205 9.75 -16.77 11.96
C PRO A 205 8.68 -17.69 11.36
N ALA A 206 8.33 -17.45 10.11
CA ALA A 206 7.35 -18.27 9.38
C ALA A 206 7.98 -19.52 8.79
#